data_db634a52505aee87ed073258c14df4b0
#
_entry.id   db634a52505aee87ed073258c14df4b0
#
_cell.length_a   1.000
_cell.length_b   1.000
_cell.length_c   1.000
_cell.angle_alpha   90.00
_cell.angle_beta   90.00
_cell.angle_gamma   90.00
#
_symmetry.space_group_name_H-M   'P 1'
#
loop_
_entity.id
_entity.type
_entity.pdbx_description
1 polymer ?
#
loop_
_entity_poly.entity_id
_entity_poly.type
_entity_poly.pdbx_seq_one_letter_code
_entity_poly.pdbx_strand_id
1 'polypeptide(L)' 'MFERVTAILRENTDHKETPISMDSSLVEDLGLSSLEVINLVLAFEDEFEIEIPERIIPTMHTVGDIVAYLEKNA' A
#
# COMPACT_ATOMS: atom_id res chain seq x y z
N MET A 1 -8.67 -6.74 -6.58
CA MET A 1 -7.37 -6.36 -5.98
C MET A 1 -7.44 -5.10 -5.13
N PHE A 2 -8.07 -4.05 -5.62
CA PHE A 2 -8.22 -2.80 -4.86
C PHE A 2 -8.83 -3.01 -3.48
N GLU A 3 -9.87 -3.84 -3.40
CA GLU A 3 -10.55 -4.08 -2.13
C GLU A 3 -9.66 -4.74 -1.09
N ARG A 4 -8.82 -5.67 -1.52
CA ARG A 4 -7.88 -6.33 -0.61
C ARG A 4 -6.79 -5.38 -0.16
N VAL A 5 -6.32 -4.54 -1.08
CA VAL A 5 -5.31 -3.53 -0.76
C VAL A 5 -5.86 -2.54 0.26
N THR A 6 -7.09 -2.05 0.05
CA THR A 6 -7.69 -1.10 1.01
C THR A 6 -7.92 -1.75 2.37
N ALA A 7 -8.32 -3.01 2.41
CA ALA A 7 -8.51 -3.71 3.66
C ALA A 7 -7.21 -3.79 4.46
N ILE A 8 -6.12 -4.13 3.79
CA ILE A 8 -4.81 -4.21 4.44
C ILE A 8 -4.33 -2.83 4.89
N LEU A 9 -4.56 -1.81 4.06
CA LEU A 9 -4.26 -0.42 4.42
C LEU A 9 -4.96 -0.02 5.70
N ARG A 10 -6.26 -0.30 5.80
CA ARG A 10 -7.05 0.07 6.97
C ARG A 10 -6.62 -0.67 8.23
N GLU A 11 -6.18 -1.91 8.09
CA GLU A 11 -5.68 -2.69 9.22
C GLU A 11 -4.36 -2.17 9.75
N ASN A 12 -3.56 -1.55 8.89
CA ASN A 12 -2.20 -1.13 9.23
C ASN A 12 -2.05 0.38 9.42
N THR A 13 -3.14 1.13 9.40
CA THR A 13 -3.10 2.58 9.62
C THR A 13 -4.16 2.98 10.65
N ASP A 14 -3.97 4.15 11.24
CA ASP A 14 -4.93 4.71 12.18
C ASP A 14 -5.99 5.55 11.49
N HIS A 15 -5.88 5.73 10.18
CA HIS A 15 -6.79 6.59 9.40
C HIS A 15 -7.92 5.78 8.77
N LYS A 16 -8.70 5.10 9.61
CA LYS A 16 -9.73 4.17 9.14
C LYS A 16 -10.91 4.82 8.46
N GLU A 17 -11.15 6.10 8.73
CA GLU A 17 -12.26 6.83 8.15
C GLU A 17 -11.90 7.64 6.92
N THR A 18 -10.61 7.73 6.60
CA THR A 18 -10.14 8.48 5.44
C THR A 18 -10.60 7.77 4.16
N PRO A 19 -11.24 8.48 3.23
CA PRO A 19 -11.60 7.89 1.95
C PRO A 19 -10.34 7.45 1.19
N ILE A 20 -10.39 6.26 0.62
CA ILE A 20 -9.27 5.70 -0.14
C ILE A 20 -9.70 5.47 -1.57
N SER A 21 -8.93 5.99 -2.51
CA SER A 21 -9.14 5.76 -3.93
C SER A 21 -7.81 5.35 -4.58
N MET A 22 -7.86 4.98 -5.84
CA MET A 22 -6.64 4.64 -6.57
C MET A 22 -5.66 5.81 -6.66
N ASP A 23 -6.16 7.03 -6.63
CA ASP A 23 -5.34 8.24 -6.70
C ASP A 23 -4.85 8.73 -5.35
N SER A 24 -5.28 8.09 -4.25
CA SER A 24 -4.88 8.52 -2.91
C SER A 24 -3.37 8.37 -2.73
N SER A 25 -2.72 9.47 -2.33
CA SER A 25 -1.30 9.46 -2.01
C SER A 25 -1.09 8.82 -0.64
N LEU A 26 -0.12 7.91 -0.55
CA LEU A 26 0.17 7.24 0.71
C LEU A 26 0.66 8.22 1.77
N VAL A 27 1.48 9.19 1.38
CA VAL A 27 2.04 10.16 2.30
C VAL A 27 1.12 11.36 2.50
N GLU A 28 0.64 11.96 1.41
CA GLU A 28 -0.13 13.19 1.48
C GLU A 28 -1.58 13.00 1.89
N ASP A 29 -2.24 11.99 1.34
CA ASP A 29 -3.66 11.76 1.62
C ASP A 29 -3.89 10.84 2.82
N LEU A 30 -3.06 9.84 2.98
CA LEU A 30 -3.20 8.88 4.07
C LEU A 30 -2.29 9.20 5.25
N GLY A 31 -1.39 10.16 5.09
CA GLY A 31 -0.53 10.61 6.18
C GLY A 31 0.47 9.58 6.67
N LEU A 32 0.89 8.66 5.82
CA LEU A 32 1.82 7.61 6.22
C LEU A 32 3.26 8.13 6.22
N SER A 33 4.01 7.76 7.25
CA SER A 33 5.45 8.02 7.30
C SER A 33 6.18 6.96 6.47
N SER A 34 7.47 7.19 6.23
CA SER A 34 8.30 6.21 5.51
C SER A 34 8.30 4.85 6.19
N LEU A 35 8.38 4.84 7.51
CA LEU A 35 8.36 3.60 8.28
C LEU A 35 7.02 2.88 8.13
N GLU A 36 5.93 3.63 8.15
CA GLU A 36 4.61 3.04 7.99
C GLU A 36 4.43 2.45 6.58
N VAL A 37 4.99 3.11 5.56
CA VAL A 37 4.96 2.58 4.19
C VAL A 37 5.74 1.27 4.12
N ILE A 38 6.90 1.20 4.76
CA ILE A 38 7.70 -0.04 4.79
C ILE A 38 6.94 -1.16 5.49
N ASN A 39 6.32 -0.87 6.62
CA ASN A 39 5.52 -1.86 7.34
C ASN A 39 4.35 -2.34 6.50
N LEU A 40 3.74 -1.43 5.75
CA LEU A 40 2.63 -1.76 4.86
C LEU A 40 3.09 -2.68 3.73
N VAL A 41 4.27 -2.40 3.15
CA VAL A 41 4.84 -3.25 2.11
C VAL A 41 5.07 -4.65 2.64
N LEU A 42 5.60 -4.78 3.86
CA LEU A 42 5.81 -6.09 4.48
C LEU A 42 4.48 -6.84 4.66
N ALA A 43 3.42 -6.12 5.02
CA ALA A 43 2.10 -6.73 5.17
C ALA A 43 1.59 -7.27 3.82
N PHE A 44 1.81 -6.53 2.74
CA PHE A 44 1.43 -6.99 1.41
C PHE A 44 2.25 -8.19 0.96
N GLU A 45 3.55 -8.20 1.25
CA GLU A 45 4.40 -9.35 0.91
C GLU A 45 3.91 -10.62 1.60
N ASP A 46 3.54 -10.48 2.86
CA ASP A 46 3.03 -11.62 3.63
C ASP A 46 1.68 -12.09 3.12
N GLU A 47 0.76 -11.16 2.86
CA GLU A 47 -0.60 -11.49 2.43
C GLU A 47 -0.64 -12.10 1.04
N PHE A 48 0.17 -11.62 0.12
CA PHE A 48 0.17 -12.08 -1.27
C PHE A 48 1.29 -13.08 -1.58
N GLU A 49 2.13 -13.37 -0.60
CA GLU A 49 3.25 -14.31 -0.74
C GLU A 49 4.18 -13.95 -1.90
N ILE A 50 4.56 -12.67 -1.98
CA ILE A 50 5.47 -12.17 -3.01
C ILE A 50 6.58 -11.36 -2.36
N GLU A 51 7.64 -11.10 -3.13
CA GLU A 51 8.70 -10.20 -2.71
C GLU A 51 8.55 -8.87 -3.42
N ILE A 52 8.63 -7.77 -2.66
CA ILE A 52 8.65 -6.42 -3.23
C ILE A 52 10.06 -5.87 -3.01
N PRO A 53 10.86 -5.73 -4.08
CA PRO A 53 12.23 -5.22 -3.94
C PRO A 53 12.25 -3.82 -3.34
N GLU A 54 13.26 -3.53 -2.52
CA GLU A 54 13.39 -2.22 -1.90
C GLU A 54 13.40 -1.08 -2.92
N ARG A 55 13.97 -1.32 -4.10
CA ARG A 55 14.04 -0.29 -5.14
C ARG A 55 12.66 0.10 -5.69
N ILE A 56 11.66 -0.75 -5.49
CA ILE A 56 10.30 -0.48 -5.95
C ILE A 56 9.54 0.39 -4.94
N ILE A 57 9.87 0.26 -3.66
CA ILE A 57 9.15 0.99 -2.61
C ILE A 57 9.09 2.49 -2.86
N PRO A 58 10.19 3.18 -3.23
CA PRO A 58 10.11 4.61 -3.48
C PRO A 58 9.25 5.00 -4.68
N THR A 59 8.90 4.05 -5.55
CA THR A 59 8.03 4.33 -6.70
C THR A 59 6.55 4.18 -6.37
N MET A 60 6.23 3.65 -5.21
CA MET A 60 4.85 3.47 -4.77
C MET A 60 4.36 4.70 -4.05
N HIS A 61 3.79 5.63 -4.81
CA HIS A 61 3.30 6.91 -4.28
C HIS A 61 1.81 6.89 -3.97
N THR A 62 1.04 6.12 -4.73
CA THR A 62 -0.41 6.06 -4.58
C THR A 62 -0.88 4.64 -4.34
N VAL A 63 -2.14 4.52 -3.90
CA VAL A 63 -2.78 3.22 -3.77
C VAL A 63 -2.79 2.50 -5.12
N GLY A 64 -3.03 3.23 -6.21
CA GLY A 64 -3.01 2.67 -7.55
C GLY A 64 -1.67 2.05 -7.93
N ASP A 65 -0.57 2.66 -7.49
CA ASP A 65 0.77 2.12 -7.75
C ASP A 65 0.92 0.75 -7.09
N ILE A 66 0.43 0.61 -5.87
CA ILE A 66 0.48 -0.66 -5.15
C ILE A 66 -0.39 -1.70 -5.85
N VAL A 67 -1.62 -1.32 -6.20
CA VAL A 67 -2.55 -2.22 -6.88
C VAL A 67 -1.95 -2.71 -8.20
N ALA A 68 -1.40 -1.80 -8.99
CA ALA A 68 -0.80 -2.15 -10.28
C ALA A 68 0.37 -3.14 -10.11
N TYR A 69 1.22 -2.90 -9.12
CA TYR A 69 2.33 -3.80 -8.86
C TYR A 69 1.84 -5.19 -8.46
N LEU A 70 0.87 -5.25 -7.55
CA LEU A 70 0.36 -6.53 -7.06
C LEU A 70 -0.38 -7.30 -8.16
N GLU A 71 -1.13 -6.62 -9.01
CA GLU A 71 -1.82 -7.29 -10.11
C GLU A 71 -0.85 -7.89 -11.12
N LYS A 72 0.29 -7.26 -11.28
CA LYS A 72 1.30 -7.74 -12.21
C LYS A 72 2.13 -8.88 -11.65
N ASN A 73 2.33 -8.93 -10.33
CA ASN A 73 3.30 -9.83 -9.70
C ASN A 73 2.70 -10.86 -8.75
N ALA A 74 1.43 -10.79 -8.48
CA ALA A 74 0.78 -11.74 -7.56
C ALA A 74 -0.12 -12.73 -8.28
#